data_6c760d21b61de063097a8e64baac859b
#
_entry.id   6c760d21b61de063097a8e64baac859b
#
_cell.length_a   1.000
_cell.length_b   1.000
_cell.length_c   1.000
_cell.angle_alpha   90.00
_cell.angle_beta   90.00
_cell.angle_gamma   90.00
#
_symmetry.space_group_name_H-M   'P 1'
#
loop_
_entity.id
_entity.type
_entity.pdbx_description
1 polymer ?
#
loop_
_entity_poly.entity_id
_entity_poly.type
_entity_poly.pdbx_seq_one_letter_code
_entity_poly.pdbx_strand_id
1 'polypeptide(L)'
;MAGASRWRRAARAFLLPRPTRALALRTALLAVVALLVFRFVLRPAFVVGESMEPTYSARGFNFVLPWAYRSGGPARGDVVVLRWAGERKELLKRVVAFEGETVEWRDGACLVNGAPLDEPYVKRPCDWTRKPLTVSPGCVYAVGDNRSMPMENHACGEIDRARIVGRPLW
;
A
#
# COMPACT_ATOMS: atom_id res chain seq x y z
N MET A 1 -9.67 -40.28 -41.17
CA MET A 1 -8.70 -39.29 -40.61
C MET A 1 -9.06 -37.79 -40.92
N ALA A 2 -10.20 -37.46 -41.50
CA ALA A 2 -10.54 -36.08 -41.90
C ALA A 2 -11.19 -35.21 -40.77
N GLY A 3 -11.62 -35.81 -39.67
CA GLY A 3 -12.32 -35.07 -38.58
C GLY A 3 -11.42 -34.18 -37.72
N ALA A 4 -10.21 -34.63 -37.39
CA ALA A 4 -9.31 -33.91 -36.48
C ALA A 4 -8.79 -32.56 -37.05
N SER A 5 -8.73 -32.43 -38.37
CA SER A 5 -8.29 -31.20 -39.03
C SER A 5 -9.34 -30.10 -39.04
N ARG A 6 -10.63 -30.47 -39.04
CA ARG A 6 -11.76 -29.52 -39.00
C ARG A 6 -11.90 -28.88 -37.60
N TRP A 7 -11.79 -29.69 -36.55
CA TRP A 7 -11.86 -29.19 -35.14
C TRP A 7 -10.70 -28.26 -34.81
N ARG A 8 -9.48 -28.59 -35.24
CA ARG A 8 -8.32 -27.74 -35.05
C ARG A 8 -8.44 -26.38 -35.76
N ARG A 9 -9.05 -26.37 -36.97
CA ARG A 9 -9.33 -25.12 -37.71
C ARG A 9 -10.43 -24.29 -37.05
N ALA A 10 -11.50 -24.92 -36.59
CA ALA A 10 -12.58 -24.25 -35.88
C ALA A 10 -12.09 -23.67 -34.53
N ALA A 11 -11.32 -24.43 -33.76
CA ALA A 11 -10.72 -23.95 -32.51
C ALA A 11 -9.74 -22.79 -32.73
N ARG A 12 -8.89 -22.85 -33.77
CA ARG A 12 -8.03 -21.72 -34.16
C ARG A 12 -8.80 -20.48 -34.60
N ALA A 13 -9.89 -20.65 -35.34
CA ALA A 13 -10.72 -19.53 -35.77
C ALA A 13 -11.49 -18.86 -34.57
N PHE A 14 -11.79 -19.65 -33.54
CA PHE A 14 -12.42 -19.13 -32.30
C PHE A 14 -11.41 -18.47 -31.39
N LEU A 15 -10.21 -19.03 -31.26
CA LEU A 15 -9.15 -18.50 -30.39
C LEU A 15 -8.35 -17.34 -31.00
N LEU A 16 -8.29 -17.27 -32.34
CA LEU A 16 -7.60 -16.22 -33.07
C LEU A 16 -8.56 -15.56 -34.05
N PRO A 17 -9.36 -14.59 -33.58
CA PRO A 17 -10.25 -13.86 -34.48
C PRO A 17 -9.44 -13.19 -35.61
N ARG A 18 -9.97 -13.24 -36.83
CA ARG A 18 -9.29 -12.59 -37.98
C ARG A 18 -9.04 -11.12 -37.68
N PRO A 19 -7.82 -10.61 -37.87
CA PRO A 19 -7.50 -9.22 -37.61
C PRO A 19 -8.30 -8.31 -38.55
N THR A 20 -9.40 -7.77 -38.06
CA THR A 20 -10.15 -6.73 -38.76
C THR A 20 -9.71 -5.37 -38.25
N ARG A 21 -9.83 -4.32 -39.09
CA ARG A 21 -9.52 -2.93 -38.66
C ARG A 21 -10.33 -2.55 -37.40
N ALA A 22 -11.58 -2.98 -37.32
CA ALA A 22 -12.44 -2.72 -36.16
C ALA A 22 -11.90 -3.45 -34.89
N LEU A 23 -11.43 -4.70 -35.01
CA LEU A 23 -10.81 -5.41 -33.87
C LEU A 23 -9.53 -4.71 -33.42
N ALA A 24 -8.67 -4.32 -34.37
CA ALA A 24 -7.43 -3.62 -34.05
C ALA A 24 -7.69 -2.28 -33.32
N LEU A 25 -8.68 -1.50 -33.78
CA LEU A 25 -9.06 -0.25 -33.14
C LEU A 25 -9.61 -0.47 -31.72
N ARG A 26 -10.46 -1.49 -31.52
CA ARG A 26 -11.00 -1.82 -30.17
C ARG A 26 -9.88 -2.27 -29.22
N THR A 27 -8.97 -3.11 -29.69
CA THR A 27 -7.83 -3.56 -28.90
C THR A 27 -6.91 -2.39 -28.54
N ALA A 28 -6.62 -1.51 -29.51
CA ALA A 28 -5.82 -0.32 -29.26
C ALA A 28 -6.50 0.62 -28.24
N LEU A 29 -7.81 0.83 -28.35
CA LEU A 29 -8.57 1.63 -27.40
C LEU A 29 -8.51 1.04 -26.00
N LEU A 30 -8.74 -0.27 -25.87
CA LEU A 30 -8.65 -0.96 -24.57
C LEU A 30 -7.24 -0.87 -23.97
N ALA A 31 -6.21 -1.01 -24.79
CA ALA A 31 -4.82 -0.87 -24.34
C ALA A 31 -4.53 0.56 -23.85
N VAL A 32 -5.02 1.58 -24.55
CA VAL A 32 -4.88 2.98 -24.13
C VAL A 32 -5.63 3.22 -22.82
N VAL A 33 -6.88 2.74 -22.69
CA VAL A 33 -7.66 2.88 -21.46
C VAL A 33 -6.96 2.17 -20.30
N ALA A 34 -6.47 0.94 -20.50
CA ALA A 34 -5.73 0.22 -19.48
C ALA A 34 -4.46 0.98 -19.06
N LEU A 35 -3.70 1.51 -20.03
CA LEU A 35 -2.51 2.32 -19.76
C LEU A 35 -2.85 3.56 -18.91
N LEU A 36 -3.92 4.27 -19.26
CA LEU A 36 -4.37 5.45 -18.52
C LEU A 36 -4.81 5.07 -17.09
N VAL A 37 -5.54 3.97 -16.94
CA VAL A 37 -5.95 3.47 -15.61
C VAL A 37 -4.72 3.17 -14.76
N PHE A 38 -3.77 2.38 -15.27
CA PHE A 38 -2.55 2.03 -14.51
C PHE A 38 -1.60 3.21 -14.31
N ARG A 39 -1.64 4.23 -15.16
CA ARG A 39 -0.81 5.43 -15.02
C ARG A 39 -1.36 6.44 -14.03
N PHE A 40 -2.69 6.59 -13.96
CA PHE A 40 -3.33 7.70 -13.23
C PHE A 40 -4.26 7.26 -12.11
N VAL A 41 -4.84 6.06 -12.18
CA VAL A 41 -5.85 5.60 -11.21
C VAL A 41 -5.29 4.56 -10.26
N LEU A 42 -4.61 3.54 -10.79
CA LEU A 42 -4.11 2.39 -10.02
C LEU A 42 -2.64 2.16 -10.34
N ARG A 43 -1.79 2.29 -9.35
CA ARG A 43 -0.37 1.98 -9.53
C ARG A 43 -0.07 0.62 -8.91
N PRO A 44 0.45 -0.36 -9.68
CA PRO A 44 0.88 -1.63 -9.12
C PRO A 44 2.07 -1.42 -8.17
N ALA A 45 2.07 -2.11 -7.05
CA ALA A 45 3.12 -2.08 -6.05
C ALA A 45 3.40 -3.50 -5.51
N PHE A 46 4.67 -3.80 -5.31
CA PHE A 46 5.08 -5.01 -4.62
C PHE A 46 5.41 -4.66 -3.18
N VAL A 47 4.74 -5.35 -2.26
CA VAL A 47 5.00 -5.25 -0.84
C VAL A 47 6.19 -6.14 -0.51
N VAL A 48 7.24 -5.56 0.08
CA VAL A 48 8.42 -6.28 0.55
C VAL A 48 8.69 -5.84 1.99
N GLY A 49 8.84 -6.80 2.89
CA GLY A 49 9.14 -6.55 4.30
C GLY A 49 8.03 -6.99 5.24
N GLU A 50 8.41 -7.35 6.43
CA GLU A 50 7.56 -7.99 7.45
C GLU A 50 6.86 -7.00 8.39
N SER A 51 7.17 -5.71 8.26
CA SER A 51 6.73 -4.69 9.22
C SER A 51 5.22 -4.47 9.30
N MET A 52 4.46 -4.94 8.31
CA MET A 52 3.00 -4.84 8.27
C MET A 52 2.28 -6.16 8.50
N GLU A 53 3.02 -7.23 8.83
CA GLU A 53 2.39 -8.50 9.17
C GLU A 53 1.60 -8.41 10.49
N PRO A 54 0.51 -9.14 10.60
CA PRO A 54 -0.09 -10.04 9.60
C PRO A 54 -1.05 -9.33 8.63
N THR A 55 -1.25 -8.03 8.74
CA THR A 55 -2.21 -7.27 7.91
C THR A 55 -1.84 -7.36 6.42
N TYR A 56 -0.55 -7.26 6.12
CA TYR A 56 0.00 -7.45 4.77
C TYR A 56 1.12 -8.49 4.82
N SER A 57 1.08 -9.44 3.90
CA SER A 57 2.15 -10.45 3.76
C SER A 57 3.48 -9.81 3.38
N ALA A 58 4.58 -10.34 3.91
CA ALA A 58 5.95 -9.88 3.65
C ALA A 58 6.34 -9.86 2.16
N ARG A 59 5.65 -10.65 1.35
CA ARG A 59 5.77 -10.69 -0.11
C ARG A 59 4.37 -10.71 -0.70
N GLY A 60 3.92 -9.59 -1.19
CA GLY A 60 2.57 -9.45 -1.73
C GLY A 60 2.54 -8.49 -2.90
N PHE A 61 1.46 -8.57 -3.65
CA PHE A 61 1.13 -7.62 -4.69
C PHE A 61 -0.07 -6.80 -4.23
N ASN A 62 -0.03 -5.49 -4.46
CA ASN A 62 -1.12 -4.59 -4.17
C ASN A 62 -1.23 -3.51 -5.24
N PHE A 63 -2.34 -2.80 -5.26
CA PHE A 63 -2.48 -1.56 -6.02
C PHE A 63 -2.49 -0.37 -5.08
N VAL A 64 -1.88 0.70 -5.51
CA VAL A 64 -1.87 2.00 -4.81
C VAL A 64 -2.82 2.94 -5.52
N LEU A 65 -3.64 3.65 -4.75
CA LEU A 65 -4.50 4.74 -5.18
C LEU A 65 -3.78 6.08 -4.91
N PRO A 66 -3.09 6.67 -5.89
CA PRO A 66 -2.29 7.88 -5.67
C PRO A 66 -3.13 9.12 -5.35
N TRP A 67 -4.41 9.08 -5.67
CA TRP A 67 -5.34 10.20 -5.49
C TRP A 67 -6.15 10.14 -4.19
N ALA A 68 -6.00 9.06 -3.40
CA ALA A 68 -6.83 8.80 -2.22
C ALA A 68 -6.82 9.94 -1.19
N TYR A 69 -5.73 10.70 -1.12
CA TYR A 69 -5.56 11.77 -0.13
C TYR A 69 -5.50 13.18 -0.73
N ARG A 70 -6.01 13.36 -1.97
CA ARG A 70 -5.99 14.70 -2.64
C ARG A 70 -6.96 15.70 -2.03
N SER A 71 -8.07 15.25 -1.50
CA SER A 71 -9.13 16.11 -0.92
C SER A 71 -9.17 16.12 0.61
N GLY A 72 -8.19 15.49 1.26
CA GLY A 72 -8.05 15.42 2.71
C GLY A 72 -6.87 14.52 3.04
N GLY A 73 -6.22 14.67 4.16
CA GLY A 73 -5.12 13.80 4.59
C GLY A 73 -5.61 12.38 4.95
N PRO A 74 -4.69 11.46 5.28
CA PRO A 74 -5.06 10.17 5.83
C PRO A 74 -5.75 10.32 7.18
N ALA A 75 -6.63 9.39 7.51
CA ALA A 75 -7.22 9.26 8.83
C ALA A 75 -6.32 8.44 9.76
N ARG A 76 -6.53 8.54 11.08
CA ARG A 76 -5.89 7.65 12.04
C ARG A 76 -6.32 6.22 11.77
N GLY A 77 -5.34 5.30 11.74
CA GLY A 77 -5.56 3.91 11.40
C GLY A 77 -5.45 3.61 9.90
N ASP A 78 -5.39 4.61 9.02
CA ASP A 78 -5.17 4.37 7.60
C ASP A 78 -3.78 3.78 7.35
N VAL A 79 -3.72 2.77 6.47
CA VAL A 79 -2.45 2.30 5.91
C VAL A 79 -2.11 3.15 4.70
N VAL A 80 -0.91 3.69 4.71
CA VAL A 80 -0.40 4.56 3.65
C VAL A 80 0.82 3.93 2.99
N VAL A 81 0.96 4.19 1.69
CA VAL A 81 2.20 3.96 0.96
C VAL A 81 3.02 5.23 1.06
N LEU A 82 4.22 5.15 1.58
CA LEU A 82 5.10 6.29 1.75
C LEU A 82 6.47 6.06 1.11
N ARG A 83 7.06 7.13 0.63
CA ARG A 83 8.42 7.14 0.11
C ARG A 83 9.40 7.42 1.25
N TRP A 84 10.26 6.44 1.54
CA TRP A 84 11.26 6.59 2.59
C TRP A 84 12.37 7.55 2.16
N ALA A 85 12.94 8.29 3.13
CA ALA A 85 13.96 9.28 2.86
C ALA A 85 15.20 8.65 2.20
N GLY A 86 15.68 9.28 1.12
CA GLY A 86 16.92 8.87 0.44
C GLY A 86 16.84 7.58 -0.38
N GLU A 87 15.72 6.85 -0.36
CA GLU A 87 15.57 5.60 -1.06
C GLU A 87 14.46 5.67 -2.12
N ARG A 88 14.65 4.90 -3.21
CA ARG A 88 13.58 4.65 -4.20
C ARG A 88 12.54 3.64 -3.69
N LYS A 89 12.65 3.24 -2.43
CA LYS A 89 11.77 2.24 -1.81
C LYS A 89 10.51 2.90 -1.27
N GLU A 90 9.41 2.23 -1.48
CA GLU A 90 8.13 2.57 -0.90
C GLU A 90 7.82 1.59 0.22
N LEU A 91 7.34 2.13 1.34
CA LEU A 91 6.99 1.36 2.53
C LEU A 91 5.49 1.49 2.78
N LEU A 92 4.91 0.41 3.29
CA LEU A 92 3.58 0.42 3.89
C LEU A 92 3.72 0.71 5.38
N LYS A 93 2.97 1.67 5.89
CA LYS A 93 2.89 1.99 7.31
C LYS A 93 1.49 2.46 7.67
N ARG A 94 1.14 2.34 8.94
CA ARG A 94 -0.13 2.82 9.48
C ARG A 94 0.06 4.15 10.20
N VAL A 95 -0.82 5.09 9.90
CA VAL A 95 -0.84 6.40 10.58
C VAL A 95 -1.45 6.25 11.96
N VAL A 96 -0.70 6.61 12.99
CA VAL A 96 -1.14 6.51 14.39
C VAL A 96 -1.29 7.87 15.07
N ALA A 97 -0.59 8.90 14.59
CA ALA A 97 -0.74 10.24 15.13
C ALA A 97 -0.50 11.32 14.07
N PHE A 98 -0.94 12.54 14.40
CA PHE A 98 -0.88 13.73 13.56
C PHE A 98 -0.05 14.83 14.20
N GLU A 99 0.25 15.88 13.43
CA GLU A 99 0.96 17.05 13.92
C GLU A 99 0.37 17.60 15.24
N GLY A 100 1.24 17.96 16.17
CA GLY A 100 0.89 18.46 17.49
C GLY A 100 0.53 17.38 18.50
N GLU A 101 0.28 16.14 18.08
CA GLU A 101 0.02 15.03 18.99
C GLU A 101 1.32 14.43 19.52
N THR A 102 1.27 13.92 20.75
CA THR A 102 2.41 13.24 21.36
C THR A 102 2.25 11.73 21.24
N VAL A 103 3.28 11.05 20.75
CA VAL A 103 3.35 9.58 20.65
C VAL A 103 4.38 9.06 21.63
N GLU A 104 4.00 8.04 22.37
CA GLU A 104 4.86 7.35 23.36
C GLU A 104 4.63 5.84 23.27
N TRP A 105 5.65 5.06 23.56
CA TRP A 105 5.51 3.62 23.83
C TRP A 105 5.84 3.34 25.28
N ARG A 106 4.93 2.67 25.96
CA ARG A 106 5.10 2.26 27.36
C ARG A 106 4.70 0.79 27.48
N ASP A 107 5.67 -0.07 27.80
CA ASP A 107 5.48 -1.51 27.97
C ASP A 107 4.70 -2.15 26.80
N GLY A 108 5.07 -1.78 25.57
CA GLY A 108 4.47 -2.26 24.35
C GLY A 108 3.16 -1.57 23.92
N ALA A 109 2.55 -0.76 24.77
CA ALA A 109 1.37 0.01 24.41
C ALA A 109 1.76 1.31 23.69
N CYS A 110 1.10 1.61 22.57
CA CYS A 110 1.17 2.91 21.91
C CYS A 110 0.21 3.88 22.59
N LEU A 111 0.72 5.00 23.08
CA LEU A 111 -0.07 6.06 23.66
C LEU A 111 -0.04 7.29 22.74
N VAL A 112 -1.21 7.90 22.53
CA VAL A 112 -1.34 9.17 21.82
C VAL A 112 -1.94 10.18 22.78
N ASN A 113 -1.23 11.29 23.01
CA ASN A 113 -1.60 12.32 24.01
C ASN A 113 -1.81 11.72 25.41
N GLY A 114 -1.01 10.70 25.78
CA GLY A 114 -1.07 10.00 27.05
C GLY A 114 -2.19 8.96 27.19
N ALA A 115 -3.07 8.82 26.21
CA ALA A 115 -4.13 7.81 26.19
C ALA A 115 -3.72 6.60 25.32
N PRO A 116 -3.95 5.35 25.78
CA PRO A 116 -3.70 4.17 24.97
C PRO A 116 -4.49 4.20 23.66
N LEU A 117 -3.82 3.93 22.56
CA LEU A 117 -4.46 3.79 21.25
C LEU A 117 -5.07 2.40 21.12
N ASP A 118 -6.34 2.35 20.67
CA ASP A 118 -6.96 1.07 20.31
C ASP A 118 -6.40 0.57 18.98
N GLU A 119 -5.70 -0.56 19.00
CA GLU A 119 -4.97 -1.10 17.85
C GLU A 119 -5.35 -2.58 17.58
N PRO A 120 -6.58 -2.86 17.14
CA PRO A 120 -7.06 -4.24 16.92
C PRO A 120 -6.29 -4.99 15.83
N TYR A 121 -5.54 -4.28 15.00
CA TYR A 121 -4.68 -4.82 13.95
C TYR A 121 -3.33 -5.33 14.47
N VAL A 122 -2.88 -4.92 15.65
CA VAL A 122 -1.66 -5.43 16.30
C VAL A 122 -1.98 -6.80 16.90
N LYS A 123 -1.42 -7.86 16.34
CA LYS A 123 -1.72 -9.26 16.72
C LYS A 123 -0.58 -9.95 17.46
N ARG A 124 0.61 -9.36 17.45
CA ARG A 124 1.79 -9.93 18.10
C ARG A 124 2.20 -9.06 19.28
N PRO A 125 2.76 -9.66 20.35
CA PRO A 125 3.20 -8.90 21.52
C PRO A 125 4.27 -7.88 21.14
N CYS A 126 4.30 -6.79 21.87
CA CYS A 126 5.24 -5.69 21.73
C CYS A 126 5.87 -5.42 23.10
N ASP A 127 7.17 -5.14 23.11
CA ASP A 127 7.93 -4.78 24.31
C ASP A 127 8.54 -3.37 24.21
N TRP A 128 8.10 -2.61 23.21
CA TRP A 128 8.68 -1.30 22.94
C TRP A 128 8.44 -0.32 24.08
N THR A 129 9.51 0.40 24.44
CA THR A 129 9.44 1.55 25.33
C THR A 129 10.17 2.72 24.68
N ARG A 130 9.49 3.85 24.53
CA ARG A 130 10.03 5.05 23.90
C ARG A 130 9.46 6.29 24.56
N LYS A 131 10.32 7.25 24.85
CA LYS A 131 9.93 8.53 25.40
C LYS A 131 8.95 9.27 24.49
N PRO A 132 8.09 10.12 25.07
CA PRO A 132 7.17 10.95 24.30
C PRO A 132 7.88 11.76 23.22
N LEU A 133 7.27 11.78 22.03
CA LEU A 133 7.67 12.60 20.88
C LEU A 133 6.46 13.35 20.38
N THR A 134 6.53 14.67 20.30
CA THR A 134 5.50 15.47 19.67
C THR A 134 5.72 15.53 18.17
N VAL A 135 4.68 15.18 17.41
CA VAL A 135 4.73 15.13 15.94
C VAL A 135 4.84 16.55 15.39
N SER A 136 5.83 16.79 14.56
CA SER A 136 6.15 18.08 13.96
C SER A 136 5.06 18.57 13.00
N PRO A 137 4.93 19.90 12.80
CA PRO A 137 4.01 20.45 11.80
C PRO A 137 4.22 19.87 10.41
N GLY A 138 3.13 19.57 9.69
CA GLY A 138 3.17 18.96 8.35
C GLY A 138 3.48 17.47 8.34
N CYS A 139 3.75 16.85 9.49
CA CYS A 139 4.07 15.43 9.61
C CYS A 139 2.88 14.60 10.10
N VAL A 140 3.00 13.30 9.90
CA VAL A 140 2.23 12.26 10.59
C VAL A 140 3.20 11.29 11.24
N TYR A 141 2.79 10.62 12.29
CA TYR A 141 3.56 9.50 12.83
C TYR A 141 3.02 8.20 12.25
N ALA A 142 3.90 7.43 11.61
CA ALA A 142 3.53 6.19 10.97
C ALA A 142 4.40 5.03 11.45
N VAL A 143 3.77 3.86 11.64
CA VAL A 143 4.40 2.66 12.20
C VAL A 143 3.82 1.42 11.52
N GLY A 144 4.55 0.32 11.50
CA GLY A 144 4.03 -0.95 10.99
C GLY A 144 3.20 -1.70 12.02
N ASP A 145 2.40 -2.65 11.57
CA ASP A 145 1.52 -3.46 12.43
C ASP A 145 2.28 -4.58 13.17
N ASN A 146 3.42 -5.00 12.63
CA ASN A 146 4.27 -6.02 13.26
C ASN A 146 5.13 -5.43 14.38
N ARG A 147 4.55 -5.19 15.54
CA ARG A 147 5.23 -4.62 16.70
C ARG A 147 6.16 -5.61 17.42
N SER A 148 6.18 -6.89 17.04
CA SER A 148 7.12 -7.87 17.58
C SER A 148 8.53 -7.77 16.98
N MET A 149 8.72 -6.97 15.94
CA MET A 149 10.04 -6.65 15.43
C MET A 149 10.76 -5.71 16.40
N PRO A 150 12.09 -5.83 16.60
CA PRO A 150 12.85 -4.85 17.35
C PRO A 150 12.63 -3.43 16.78
N MET A 151 12.46 -2.44 17.67
CA MET A 151 12.13 -1.07 17.26
C MET A 151 13.20 -0.46 16.33
N GLU A 152 14.47 -0.78 16.54
CA GLU A 152 15.59 -0.33 15.73
C GLU A 152 15.58 -0.85 14.29
N ASN A 153 14.94 -2.01 14.08
CA ASN A 153 14.75 -2.62 12.76
C ASN A 153 13.45 -2.19 12.08
N HIS A 154 12.65 -1.42 12.80
CA HIS A 154 11.31 -1.02 12.37
C HIS A 154 11.35 0.42 11.84
N ALA A 155 11.31 0.59 10.52
CA ALA A 155 11.20 1.92 9.93
C ALA A 155 9.88 2.58 10.37
N CYS A 156 9.91 3.35 11.46
CA CYS A 156 8.77 4.05 12.03
C CYS A 156 9.18 5.45 12.48
N GLY A 157 8.25 6.35 12.57
CA GLY A 157 8.49 7.70 13.07
C GLY A 157 7.70 8.76 12.35
N GLU A 158 8.18 9.99 12.48
CA GLU A 158 7.62 11.14 11.77
C GLU A 158 7.89 11.05 10.29
N ILE A 159 6.84 11.28 9.52
CA ILE A 159 6.85 11.27 8.05
C ILE A 159 6.17 12.55 7.57
N ASP A 160 6.87 13.32 6.76
CA ASP A 160 6.28 14.45 6.04
C ASP A 160 5.12 13.95 5.16
N ARG A 161 3.97 14.58 5.27
CA ARG A 161 2.76 14.24 4.50
C ARG A 161 3.01 14.25 2.99
N ALA A 162 3.94 15.08 2.50
CA ALA A 162 4.32 15.12 1.09
C ALA A 162 4.97 13.81 0.59
N ARG A 163 5.43 12.95 1.51
CA ARG A 163 5.98 11.63 1.18
C ARG A 163 4.93 10.55 1.05
N ILE A 164 3.69 10.82 1.40
CA ILE A 164 2.58 9.88 1.24
C ILE A 164 2.25 9.80 -0.26
N VAL A 165 2.44 8.62 -0.80
CA VAL A 165 2.24 8.34 -2.22
C VAL A 165 0.78 8.02 -2.54
N GLY A 166 0.08 7.42 -1.58
CA GLY A 166 -1.31 7.02 -1.71
C GLY A 166 -1.72 5.95 -0.70
N ARG A 167 -2.88 5.37 -0.94
CA ARG A 167 -3.48 4.32 -0.12
C ARG A 167 -3.36 2.97 -0.85
N PRO A 168 -3.01 1.87 -0.16
CA PRO A 168 -3.14 0.54 -0.72
C PRO A 168 -4.62 0.18 -0.88
N LEU A 169 -4.97 -0.62 -1.89
CA LEU A 169 -6.35 -0.95 -2.21
C LEU A 169 -6.94 -2.00 -1.24
N TRP A 170 -6.13 -2.96 -0.77
CA TRP A 170 -6.50 -3.98 0.22
C TRP A 170 -5.33 -4.29 1.14
#